data_248d070f72987835573ac387b0d10f29
#
_entry.id   248d070f72987835573ac387b0d10f29
#
_cell.length_a   1.000
_cell.length_b   1.000
_cell.length_c   1.000
_cell.angle_alpha   90.00
_cell.angle_beta   90.00
_cell.angle_gamma   90.00
#
_symmetry.space_group_name_H-M   'P 1'
#
loop_
_entity.id
_entity.type
_entity.pdbx_description
1 polymer ?
#
loop_
_entity_poly.entity_id
_entity_poly.type
_entity_poly.pdbx_seq_one_letter_code
_entity_poly.pdbx_strand_id
1 'polypeptide(L)'
;SNIVTPIKGVMAVLTSMAQDNDLTKRMNFDSADEVGAMGKTFNRFVEKLQSLVISITQASEQLSTAAEETSVVSISTNKNIAKQKNETVHVASAITEMTATVQEVAISAEKASEAAIKGDKDSESGRKVVEEIVASINNLAAEINTSTSVIKTLKSDSENIGTVLDVIKSIAEQTNLLALNAAIEAARAGDQGRGFAVVADEVRSLAQKTQDSTKEIEDLILTLQQGSDNAVNSMALNQKSIEGLVSKAVDATNSLKEITNSVSSITEMNTLIATAAEQQSHVVNEINSNVHNIQQVSENTAEGSEQVSQASQEIAQLSEKLTSMVRQFKVS
;
A
#
# COMPACT_ATOMS: atom_id res chain seq x y z
N SER A 1 -101.84 -55.73 11.92
CA SER A 1 -101.36 -55.51 10.56
C SER A 1 -100.73 -54.07 10.38
N ASN A 2 -101.10 -53.04 11.18
CA ASN A 2 -100.62 -51.65 11.00
C ASN A 2 -99.15 -51.37 11.38
N ILE A 3 -98.45 -52.26 12.10
CA ILE A 3 -97.05 -52.06 12.52
C ILE A 3 -96.06 -52.85 11.65
N VAL A 4 -96.45 -53.95 11.12
CA VAL A 4 -95.56 -54.86 10.36
C VAL A 4 -95.20 -54.32 8.98
N THR A 5 -96.13 -53.66 8.30
CA THR A 5 -95.86 -53.03 6.94
C THR A 5 -94.88 -51.94 6.99
N PRO A 6 -94.95 -50.92 7.89
CA PRO A 6 -93.93 -49.89 8.05
C PRO A 6 -92.54 -50.45 8.42
N ILE A 7 -92.50 -51.42 9.34
CA ILE A 7 -91.21 -52.06 9.72
C ILE A 7 -90.52 -52.77 8.52
N LYS A 8 -91.29 -53.46 7.69
CA LYS A 8 -90.77 -54.06 6.44
C LYS A 8 -90.25 -52.96 5.48
N GLY A 9 -90.92 -51.82 5.40
CA GLY A 9 -90.43 -50.70 4.63
C GLY A 9 -89.10 -50.16 5.16
N VAL A 10 -88.92 -49.98 6.47
CA VAL A 10 -87.68 -49.65 7.11
C VAL A 10 -86.56 -50.64 6.77
N MET A 11 -86.85 -51.92 6.95
CA MET A 11 -85.87 -52.99 6.61
C MET A 11 -85.44 -52.96 5.12
N ALA A 12 -86.37 -52.72 4.22
CA ALA A 12 -86.07 -52.65 2.77
C ALA A 12 -85.17 -51.50 2.42
N VAL A 13 -85.42 -50.31 2.99
CA VAL A 13 -84.56 -49.15 2.78
C VAL A 13 -83.16 -49.37 3.38
N LEU A 14 -83.09 -49.91 4.62
CA LEU A 14 -81.79 -50.19 5.27
C LEU A 14 -80.98 -51.23 4.48
N THR A 15 -81.65 -52.33 4.05
CA THR A 15 -81.00 -53.41 3.27
C THR A 15 -80.44 -52.82 1.94
N SER A 16 -81.29 -52.07 1.23
CA SER A 16 -80.86 -51.44 -0.03
C SER A 16 -79.72 -50.40 0.15
N MET A 17 -79.80 -49.63 1.24
CA MET A 17 -78.66 -48.69 1.57
C MET A 17 -77.38 -49.45 1.89
N ALA A 18 -77.49 -50.53 2.65
CA ALA A 18 -76.32 -51.35 3.00
C ALA A 18 -75.72 -52.09 1.80
N GLN A 19 -76.56 -52.52 0.84
CA GLN A 19 -76.09 -53.22 -0.37
C GLN A 19 -75.50 -52.30 -1.40
N ASP A 20 -76.12 -51.14 -1.57
CA ASP A 20 -75.71 -50.17 -2.64
C ASP A 20 -74.77 -49.09 -2.12
N ASN A 21 -74.47 -49.01 -0.82
CA ASN A 21 -73.80 -47.90 -0.14
C ASN A 21 -74.40 -46.51 -0.49
N ASP A 22 -75.74 -46.51 -0.72
CA ASP A 22 -76.42 -45.29 -1.22
C ASP A 22 -77.02 -44.49 -0.05
N LEU A 23 -76.26 -43.42 0.33
CA LEU A 23 -76.61 -42.44 1.38
C LEU A 23 -77.60 -41.40 0.88
N THR A 24 -78.12 -41.46 -0.37
CA THR A 24 -79.17 -40.54 -0.86
C THR A 24 -80.54 -41.01 -0.53
N LYS A 25 -80.70 -42.33 -0.20
CA LYS A 25 -82.02 -42.92 0.14
C LYS A 25 -82.56 -42.37 1.44
N ARG A 26 -83.88 -42.17 1.49
CA ARG A 26 -84.58 -41.64 2.67
C ARG A 26 -85.77 -42.49 2.97
N MET A 27 -86.06 -42.57 4.24
CA MET A 27 -87.36 -43.13 4.69
C MET A 27 -88.46 -42.11 4.53
N ASN A 28 -89.47 -42.49 3.79
CA ASN A 28 -90.66 -41.65 3.63
C ASN A 28 -91.87 -42.33 4.33
N PHE A 29 -92.04 -41.99 5.63
CA PHE A 29 -93.19 -42.42 6.42
C PHE A 29 -93.96 -41.21 6.92
N ASP A 30 -95.15 -41.03 6.38
CA ASP A 30 -96.02 -39.95 6.75
C ASP A 30 -96.94 -40.43 7.89
N SER A 31 -96.35 -40.79 9.05
CA SER A 31 -97.06 -41.24 10.24
C SER A 31 -96.71 -40.33 11.43
N ALA A 32 -97.67 -39.99 12.25
CA ALA A 32 -97.51 -39.19 13.46
C ALA A 32 -97.16 -40.08 14.71
N ASP A 33 -96.91 -41.34 14.51
CA ASP A 33 -96.57 -42.33 15.54
C ASP A 33 -95.05 -42.57 15.71
N GLU A 34 -94.67 -43.52 16.52
CA GLU A 34 -93.28 -43.87 16.81
C GLU A 34 -92.48 -44.28 15.55
N VAL A 35 -93.19 -44.83 14.55
CA VAL A 35 -92.53 -45.21 13.27
C VAL A 35 -92.18 -44.01 12.45
N GLY A 36 -93.01 -42.98 12.41
CA GLY A 36 -92.73 -41.71 11.78
C GLY A 36 -91.57 -40.97 12.48
N ALA A 37 -91.56 -40.99 13.82
CA ALA A 37 -90.45 -40.43 14.59
C ALA A 37 -89.10 -41.16 14.31
N MET A 38 -89.09 -42.47 14.18
CA MET A 38 -87.95 -43.33 13.83
C MET A 38 -87.48 -42.96 12.42
N GLY A 39 -88.34 -42.80 11.43
CA GLY A 39 -87.98 -42.43 10.05
C GLY A 39 -87.29 -41.08 9.98
N LYS A 40 -87.85 -40.08 10.72
CA LYS A 40 -87.21 -38.72 10.77
C LYS A 40 -85.81 -38.76 11.42
N THR A 41 -85.63 -39.50 12.52
CA THR A 41 -84.40 -39.65 13.22
C THR A 41 -83.37 -40.39 12.35
N PHE A 42 -83.75 -41.39 11.64
CA PHE A 42 -82.91 -42.12 10.70
C PHE A 42 -82.47 -41.20 9.52
N ASN A 43 -83.40 -40.51 8.93
CA ASN A 43 -83.06 -39.56 7.85
C ASN A 43 -82.04 -38.50 8.30
N ARG A 44 -82.17 -37.96 9.51
CA ARG A 44 -81.19 -37.04 10.10
C ARG A 44 -79.80 -37.67 10.30
N PHE A 45 -79.84 -38.95 10.74
CA PHE A 45 -78.56 -39.69 10.88
C PHE A 45 -77.86 -39.90 9.53
N VAL A 46 -78.66 -40.33 8.50
CA VAL A 46 -78.11 -40.49 7.14
C VAL A 46 -77.59 -39.15 6.54
N GLU A 47 -78.32 -38.07 6.80
CA GLU A 47 -77.84 -36.71 6.36
C GLU A 47 -76.49 -36.30 6.99
N LYS A 48 -76.31 -36.63 8.29
CA LYS A 48 -75.03 -36.42 8.95
C LYS A 48 -73.95 -37.32 8.38
N LEU A 49 -74.20 -38.59 8.08
CA LEU A 49 -73.24 -39.44 7.41
C LEU A 49 -72.88 -38.97 6.03
N GLN A 50 -73.84 -38.50 5.23
CA GLN A 50 -73.64 -37.97 3.91
C GLN A 50 -72.76 -36.71 3.95
N SER A 51 -73.05 -35.77 4.87
CA SER A 51 -72.22 -34.57 5.09
C SER A 51 -70.80 -34.97 5.52
N LEU A 52 -70.59 -35.93 6.35
CA LEU A 52 -69.29 -36.40 6.80
C LEU A 52 -68.49 -37.00 5.64
N VAL A 53 -69.16 -37.86 4.80
CA VAL A 53 -68.46 -38.41 3.59
C VAL A 53 -68.06 -37.30 2.61
N ILE A 54 -68.89 -36.29 2.36
CA ILE A 54 -68.60 -35.17 1.51
C ILE A 54 -67.42 -34.41 2.10
N SER A 55 -67.41 -34.13 3.42
CA SER A 55 -66.30 -33.41 4.08
C SER A 55 -64.99 -34.19 4.02
N ILE A 56 -65.00 -35.52 4.18
CA ILE A 56 -63.81 -36.37 4.03
C ILE A 56 -63.27 -36.31 2.58
N THR A 57 -64.16 -36.36 1.58
CA THR A 57 -63.73 -36.25 0.17
C THR A 57 -63.03 -34.95 -0.09
N GLN A 58 -63.65 -33.84 0.33
CA GLN A 58 -63.04 -32.50 0.17
C GLN A 58 -61.71 -32.38 0.89
N ALA A 59 -61.61 -32.85 2.12
CA ALA A 59 -60.38 -32.82 2.91
C ALA A 59 -59.28 -33.69 2.27
N SER A 60 -59.63 -34.86 1.72
CA SER A 60 -58.66 -35.73 1.02
C SER A 60 -58.17 -35.08 -0.28
N GLU A 61 -59.01 -34.45 -1.07
CA GLU A 61 -58.62 -33.73 -2.28
C GLU A 61 -57.65 -32.54 -1.96
N GLN A 62 -57.99 -31.79 -0.90
CA GLN A 62 -57.11 -30.69 -0.43
C GLN A 62 -55.74 -31.23 0.06
N LEU A 63 -55.76 -32.35 0.80
CA LEU A 63 -54.54 -32.97 1.32
C LEU A 63 -53.66 -33.51 0.19
N SER A 64 -54.24 -34.10 -0.86
CA SER A 64 -53.51 -34.54 -2.05
C SER A 64 -52.82 -33.37 -2.75
N THR A 65 -53.54 -32.26 -2.97
CA THR A 65 -52.97 -31.05 -3.61
C THR A 65 -51.88 -30.46 -2.79
N ALA A 66 -52.05 -30.29 -1.47
CA ALA A 66 -51.02 -29.78 -0.56
C ALA A 66 -49.76 -30.67 -0.52
N ALA A 67 -49.94 -31.99 -0.59
CA ALA A 67 -48.82 -32.91 -0.66
C ALA A 67 -48.04 -32.81 -1.97
N GLU A 68 -48.72 -32.67 -3.11
CA GLU A 68 -48.08 -32.46 -4.41
C GLU A 68 -47.29 -31.12 -4.43
N GLU A 69 -47.90 -30.04 -3.95
CA GLU A 69 -47.20 -28.73 -3.84
C GLU A 69 -45.95 -28.82 -2.96
N THR A 70 -46.06 -29.49 -1.81
CA THR A 70 -44.94 -29.68 -0.87
C THR A 70 -43.81 -30.49 -1.52
N SER A 71 -44.13 -31.54 -2.29
CA SER A 71 -43.16 -32.34 -3.03
C SER A 71 -42.43 -31.49 -4.08
N VAL A 72 -43.13 -30.65 -4.84
CA VAL A 72 -42.53 -29.74 -5.83
C VAL A 72 -41.59 -28.73 -5.17
N VAL A 73 -41.98 -28.15 -4.04
CA VAL A 73 -41.14 -27.25 -3.25
C VAL A 73 -39.86 -27.94 -2.77
N SER A 74 -39.97 -29.18 -2.29
CA SER A 74 -38.83 -29.99 -1.83
C SER A 74 -37.85 -30.30 -2.96
N ILE A 75 -38.33 -30.66 -4.15
CA ILE A 75 -37.48 -30.86 -5.34
C ILE A 75 -36.78 -29.57 -5.73
N SER A 76 -37.48 -28.44 -5.72
CA SER A 76 -36.88 -27.12 -6.01
C SER A 76 -35.81 -26.74 -4.98
N THR A 77 -36.06 -27.04 -3.70
CA THR A 77 -35.11 -26.84 -2.61
C THR A 77 -33.82 -27.64 -2.85
N ASN A 78 -33.90 -28.91 -3.18
CA ASN A 78 -32.76 -29.77 -3.50
C ASN A 78 -31.95 -29.23 -4.70
N LYS A 79 -32.61 -28.71 -5.72
CA LYS A 79 -31.93 -28.07 -6.86
C LYS A 79 -31.15 -26.80 -6.44
N ASN A 80 -31.73 -25.99 -5.57
CA ASN A 80 -31.08 -24.77 -5.06
C ASN A 80 -29.89 -25.14 -4.16
N ILE A 81 -29.99 -26.16 -3.34
CA ILE A 81 -28.89 -26.67 -2.50
C ILE A 81 -27.74 -27.18 -3.37
N ALA A 82 -28.00 -27.90 -4.46
CA ALA A 82 -26.98 -28.34 -5.39
C ALA A 82 -26.22 -27.15 -6.01
N LYS A 83 -26.94 -26.07 -6.37
CA LYS A 83 -26.33 -24.81 -6.84
C LYS A 83 -25.50 -24.15 -5.74
N GLN A 84 -26.04 -24.04 -4.52
CA GLN A 84 -25.35 -23.47 -3.37
C GLN A 84 -24.06 -24.22 -3.05
N LYS A 85 -24.05 -25.55 -3.14
CA LYS A 85 -22.85 -26.39 -2.95
C LYS A 85 -21.75 -26.02 -3.96
N ASN A 86 -22.09 -25.83 -5.23
CA ASN A 86 -21.12 -25.41 -6.25
C ASN A 86 -20.54 -24.01 -5.95
N GLU A 87 -21.40 -23.05 -5.60
CA GLU A 87 -20.94 -21.70 -5.23
C GLU A 87 -20.01 -21.73 -4.00
N THR A 88 -20.34 -22.57 -3.02
CA THR A 88 -19.53 -22.74 -1.81
C THR A 88 -18.15 -23.32 -2.12
N VAL A 89 -18.02 -24.21 -3.09
CA VAL A 89 -16.72 -24.72 -3.60
C VAL A 89 -15.89 -23.59 -4.23
N HIS A 90 -16.51 -22.72 -5.01
CA HIS A 90 -15.82 -21.54 -5.58
C HIS A 90 -15.35 -20.58 -4.49
N VAL A 91 -16.18 -20.34 -3.48
CA VAL A 91 -15.78 -19.50 -2.32
C VAL A 91 -14.61 -20.14 -1.56
N ALA A 92 -14.62 -21.45 -1.34
CA ALA A 92 -13.51 -22.15 -0.68
C ALA A 92 -12.19 -22.03 -1.47
N SER A 93 -12.25 -22.09 -2.80
CA SER A 93 -11.08 -21.86 -3.67
C SER A 93 -10.56 -20.44 -3.55
N ALA A 94 -11.44 -19.43 -3.55
CA ALA A 94 -11.07 -18.02 -3.38
C ALA A 94 -10.45 -17.74 -1.99
N ILE A 95 -10.91 -18.43 -0.95
CA ILE A 95 -10.33 -18.34 0.40
C ILE A 95 -8.90 -18.90 0.41
N THR A 96 -8.66 -20.00 -0.29
CA THR A 96 -7.30 -20.56 -0.41
C THR A 96 -6.35 -19.58 -1.09
N GLU A 97 -6.78 -18.94 -2.17
CA GLU A 97 -6.01 -17.91 -2.86
C GLU A 97 -5.78 -16.67 -1.99
N MET A 98 -6.83 -16.24 -1.26
CA MET A 98 -6.73 -15.13 -0.30
C MET A 98 -5.72 -15.42 0.80
N THR A 99 -5.68 -16.65 1.34
CA THR A 99 -4.70 -17.07 2.36
C THR A 99 -3.27 -16.91 1.83
N ALA A 100 -3.01 -17.38 0.61
CA ALA A 100 -1.69 -17.23 -0.03
C ALA A 100 -1.32 -15.76 -0.24
N THR A 101 -2.27 -14.95 -0.70
CA THR A 101 -2.04 -13.51 -0.96
C THR A 101 -1.75 -12.75 0.34
N VAL A 102 -2.50 -13.01 1.42
CA VAL A 102 -2.27 -12.38 2.73
C VAL A 102 -0.87 -12.71 3.26
N GLN A 103 -0.44 -13.96 3.09
CA GLN A 103 0.89 -14.38 3.50
C GLN A 103 2.00 -13.73 2.66
N GLU A 104 1.78 -13.56 1.36
CA GLU A 104 2.70 -12.84 0.48
C GLU A 104 2.81 -11.36 0.83
N VAL A 105 1.69 -10.72 1.21
CA VAL A 105 1.69 -9.33 1.71
C VAL A 105 2.52 -9.19 2.99
N ALA A 106 2.35 -10.10 3.96
CA ALA A 106 3.12 -10.09 5.20
C ALA A 106 4.63 -10.21 4.94
N ILE A 107 5.04 -11.18 4.10
CA ILE A 107 6.45 -11.37 3.72
C ILE A 107 7.00 -10.14 2.97
N SER A 108 6.19 -9.53 2.12
CA SER A 108 6.58 -8.33 1.36
C SER A 108 6.78 -7.12 2.27
N ALA A 109 5.93 -6.95 3.27
CA ALA A 109 6.06 -5.91 4.28
C ALA A 109 7.33 -6.10 5.14
N GLU A 110 7.65 -7.34 5.52
CA GLU A 110 8.88 -7.66 6.25
C GLU A 110 10.14 -7.31 5.43
N LYS A 111 10.20 -7.74 4.16
CA LYS A 111 11.30 -7.41 3.24
C LYS A 111 11.45 -5.92 3.01
N ALA A 112 10.33 -5.20 2.87
CA ALA A 112 10.34 -3.75 2.70
C ALA A 112 10.85 -3.05 3.97
N SER A 113 10.52 -3.56 5.17
CA SER A 113 11.05 -3.07 6.45
C SER A 113 12.56 -3.30 6.56
N GLU A 114 13.07 -4.48 6.19
CA GLU A 114 14.51 -4.75 6.15
C GLU A 114 15.25 -3.82 5.19
N ALA A 115 14.69 -3.59 3.99
CA ALA A 115 15.27 -2.67 3.01
C ALA A 115 15.28 -1.22 3.53
N ALA A 116 14.24 -0.80 4.25
CA ALA A 116 14.17 0.49 4.88
C ALA A 116 15.24 0.66 5.98
N ILE A 117 15.41 -0.33 6.88
CA ILE A 117 16.45 -0.32 7.91
C ILE A 117 17.85 -0.22 7.30
N LYS A 118 18.08 -0.91 6.18
CA LYS A 118 19.35 -0.79 5.44
C LYS A 118 19.52 0.62 4.85
N GLY A 119 18.48 1.18 4.27
CA GLY A 119 18.49 2.55 3.72
C GLY A 119 18.79 3.62 4.79
N ASP A 120 18.27 3.45 6.00
CA ASP A 120 18.57 4.30 7.15
C ASP A 120 20.07 4.25 7.51
N LYS A 121 20.63 3.05 7.61
CA LYS A 121 22.05 2.85 7.89
C LYS A 121 22.94 3.46 6.81
N ASP A 122 22.58 3.29 5.54
CA ASP A 122 23.33 3.84 4.41
C ASP A 122 23.25 5.39 4.42
N SER A 123 22.11 5.97 4.76
CA SER A 123 21.93 7.42 4.91
C SER A 123 22.75 7.98 6.06
N GLU A 124 22.78 7.31 7.20
CA GLU A 124 23.61 7.69 8.36
C GLU A 124 25.11 7.61 8.03
N SER A 125 25.52 6.58 7.27
CA SER A 125 26.91 6.46 6.79
C SER A 125 27.26 7.61 5.82
N GLY A 126 26.34 7.93 4.91
CA GLY A 126 26.46 9.08 4.01
C GLY A 126 26.62 10.41 4.75
N ARG A 127 25.85 10.61 5.82
CA ARG A 127 25.93 11.81 6.68
C ARG A 127 27.32 11.96 7.30
N LYS A 128 27.92 10.88 7.82
CA LYS A 128 29.26 10.88 8.37
C LYS A 128 30.32 11.28 7.32
N VAL A 129 30.21 10.74 6.11
CA VAL A 129 31.12 11.11 5.00
C VAL A 129 30.99 12.59 4.68
N VAL A 130 29.79 13.15 4.64
CA VAL A 130 29.60 14.59 4.39
C VAL A 130 30.19 15.44 5.52
N GLU A 131 30.07 15.01 6.78
CA GLU A 131 30.70 15.67 7.94
C GLU A 131 32.23 15.68 7.82
N GLU A 132 32.86 14.57 7.41
CA GLU A 132 34.30 14.48 7.16
C GLU A 132 34.73 15.40 6.00
N ILE A 133 33.93 15.51 4.94
CA ILE A 133 34.14 16.44 3.84
C ILE A 133 34.11 17.89 4.34
N VAL A 134 33.13 18.27 5.14
CA VAL A 134 33.03 19.61 5.77
C VAL A 134 34.27 19.94 6.59
N ALA A 135 34.73 18.99 7.42
CA ALA A 135 35.94 19.14 8.20
C ALA A 135 37.18 19.39 7.29
N SER A 136 37.30 18.62 6.21
CA SER A 136 38.39 18.74 5.24
C SER A 136 38.34 20.09 4.51
N ILE A 137 37.16 20.57 4.14
CA ILE A 137 36.96 21.88 3.51
C ILE A 137 37.35 23.03 4.47
N ASN A 138 37.01 22.92 5.76
CA ASN A 138 37.40 23.92 6.75
C ASN A 138 38.94 23.96 6.96
N ASN A 139 39.61 22.82 6.94
CA ASN A 139 41.06 22.76 6.97
C ASN A 139 41.68 23.42 5.74
N LEU A 140 41.15 23.15 4.54
CA LEU A 140 41.58 23.78 3.30
C LEU A 140 41.39 25.31 3.34
N ALA A 141 40.29 25.81 3.91
CA ALA A 141 40.07 27.24 4.12
C ALA A 141 41.15 27.87 5.00
N ALA A 142 41.57 27.18 6.08
CA ALA A 142 42.64 27.66 6.95
C ALA A 142 44.01 27.70 6.20
N GLU A 143 44.31 26.67 5.40
CA GLU A 143 45.54 26.64 4.60
C GLU A 143 45.59 27.76 3.53
N ILE A 144 44.46 28.04 2.87
CA ILE A 144 44.37 29.15 1.90
C ILE A 144 44.57 30.50 2.60
N ASN A 145 43.99 30.70 3.78
CA ASN A 145 44.20 31.93 4.57
C ASN A 145 45.69 32.11 4.95
N THR A 146 46.33 31.02 5.38
CA THR A 146 47.77 31.01 5.69
C THR A 146 48.61 31.34 4.46
N SER A 147 48.33 30.69 3.34
CA SER A 147 49.03 30.93 2.06
C SER A 147 48.85 32.37 1.60
N THR A 148 47.65 32.93 1.72
CA THR A 148 47.35 34.35 1.40
C THR A 148 48.19 35.31 2.25
N SER A 149 48.37 35.03 3.54
CA SER A 149 49.20 35.81 4.44
C SER A 149 50.67 35.80 4.01
N VAL A 150 51.19 34.60 3.68
CA VAL A 150 52.59 34.45 3.20
C VAL A 150 52.82 35.21 1.91
N ILE A 151 51.91 35.16 0.95
CA ILE A 151 52.05 35.87 -0.32
C ILE A 151 51.97 37.39 -0.12
N LYS A 152 51.10 37.87 0.79
CA LYS A 152 51.06 39.30 1.15
C LYS A 152 52.37 39.77 1.77
N THR A 153 52.98 38.98 2.64
CA THR A 153 54.31 39.28 3.21
C THR A 153 55.36 39.34 2.11
N LEU A 154 55.39 38.33 1.18
CA LEU A 154 56.31 38.34 0.01
C LEU A 154 56.14 39.59 -0.85
N LYS A 155 54.89 40.03 -1.08
CA LYS A 155 54.66 41.31 -1.81
C LYS A 155 55.25 42.51 -1.07
N SER A 156 55.00 42.60 0.24
CA SER A 156 55.58 43.74 1.05
C SER A 156 57.07 43.69 1.09
N ASP A 157 57.70 42.51 1.19
CA ASP A 157 59.17 42.38 1.15
C ASP A 157 59.72 42.79 -0.23
N SER A 158 59.01 42.43 -1.31
CA SER A 158 59.40 42.87 -2.70
C SER A 158 59.21 44.35 -2.87
N GLU A 159 58.24 45.02 -2.29
CA GLU A 159 58.08 46.47 -2.28
C GLU A 159 59.26 47.13 -1.53
N ASN A 160 59.71 46.62 -0.39
CA ASN A 160 60.84 47.08 0.38
C ASN A 160 62.13 46.93 -0.41
N ILE A 161 62.34 45.79 -1.13
CA ILE A 161 63.51 45.61 -1.98
C ILE A 161 63.55 46.67 -3.13
N GLY A 162 62.34 46.91 -3.73
CA GLY A 162 62.21 48.00 -4.73
C GLY A 162 62.69 49.34 -4.22
N THR A 163 62.34 49.73 -2.99
CA THR A 163 62.80 50.98 -2.35
C THR A 163 64.30 51.00 -2.16
N VAL A 164 64.92 49.86 -1.79
CA VAL A 164 66.39 49.79 -1.66
C VAL A 164 67.09 49.92 -3.02
N LEU A 165 66.52 49.32 -4.07
CA LEU A 165 67.03 49.42 -5.44
C LEU A 165 67.01 50.88 -5.95
N ASP A 166 65.96 51.65 -5.63
CA ASP A 166 65.88 53.06 -5.97
C ASP A 166 67.03 53.86 -5.34
N VAL A 167 67.35 53.57 -4.08
CA VAL A 167 68.50 54.16 -3.39
C VAL A 167 69.84 53.77 -4.06
N ILE A 168 70.02 52.48 -4.42
CA ILE A 168 71.23 52.02 -5.08
C ILE A 168 71.41 52.69 -6.48
N LYS A 169 70.33 52.77 -7.24
CA LYS A 169 70.25 53.44 -8.53
C LYS A 169 70.67 54.92 -8.42
N SER A 170 70.12 55.59 -7.42
CA SER A 170 70.49 57.01 -7.15
C SER A 170 72.00 57.17 -6.80
N ILE A 171 72.55 56.27 -5.97
CA ILE A 171 73.97 56.25 -5.63
C ILE A 171 74.81 55.99 -6.87
N ALA A 172 74.44 55.07 -7.76
CA ALA A 172 75.14 54.75 -8.98
C ALA A 172 75.09 55.95 -9.97
N GLU A 173 73.97 56.67 -10.09
CA GLU A 173 73.85 57.91 -10.88
C GLU A 173 74.78 59.01 -10.34
N GLN A 174 74.74 59.21 -8.99
CA GLN A 174 75.66 60.18 -8.38
C GLN A 174 77.13 59.82 -8.57
N THR A 175 77.47 58.52 -8.46
CA THR A 175 78.85 58.03 -8.67
C THR A 175 79.29 58.24 -10.13
N ASN A 176 78.38 57.95 -11.08
CA ASN A 176 78.63 58.21 -12.52
C ASN A 176 78.92 59.70 -12.81
N LEU A 177 78.12 60.58 -12.18
CA LEU A 177 78.33 62.03 -12.28
C LEU A 177 79.62 62.50 -11.61
N LEU A 178 79.99 61.97 -10.44
CA LEU A 178 81.24 62.23 -9.75
C LEU A 178 82.45 61.78 -10.58
N ALA A 179 82.38 60.59 -11.15
CA ALA A 179 83.39 60.03 -12.02
C ALA A 179 83.58 60.83 -13.32
N LEU A 180 82.47 61.33 -13.92
CA LEU A 180 82.52 62.21 -15.09
C LEU A 180 83.18 63.51 -14.73
N ASN A 181 82.89 64.13 -13.60
CA ASN A 181 83.49 65.36 -13.16
C ASN A 181 85.01 65.15 -12.88
N ALA A 182 85.40 64.04 -12.28
CA ALA A 182 86.78 63.67 -12.04
C ALA A 182 87.53 63.42 -13.38
N ALA A 183 86.94 62.79 -14.36
CA ALA A 183 87.54 62.59 -15.71
C ALA A 183 87.72 63.89 -16.41
N ILE A 184 86.77 64.83 -16.32
CA ILE A 184 86.91 66.22 -16.87
C ILE A 184 88.08 66.94 -16.22
N GLU A 185 88.20 66.91 -14.90
CA GLU A 185 89.27 67.64 -14.21
C GLU A 185 90.66 66.99 -14.44
N ALA A 186 90.72 65.64 -14.56
CA ALA A 186 91.91 64.91 -14.92
C ALA A 186 92.38 65.27 -16.35
N ALA A 187 91.45 65.40 -17.30
CA ALA A 187 91.78 65.89 -18.66
C ALA A 187 92.29 67.33 -18.66
N ARG A 188 91.78 68.13 -17.71
CA ARG A 188 92.22 69.54 -17.53
C ARG A 188 93.62 69.71 -16.96
N ALA A 189 94.08 68.70 -16.17
CA ALA A 189 95.42 68.67 -15.59
C ALA A 189 96.51 68.18 -16.57
N GLY A 190 96.15 67.83 -17.80
CA GLY A 190 97.10 67.41 -18.85
C GLY A 190 97.89 66.13 -18.50
N ASP A 191 99.22 66.13 -18.81
CA ASP A 191 100.05 64.94 -18.58
C ASP A 191 100.10 64.45 -17.12
N GLN A 192 99.89 65.35 -16.15
CA GLN A 192 99.86 65.01 -14.71
C GLN A 192 98.60 64.33 -14.28
N GLY A 193 97.54 64.46 -15.09
CA GLY A 193 96.22 63.86 -14.77
C GLY A 193 95.96 62.46 -15.38
N ARG A 194 96.83 61.93 -16.22
CA ARG A 194 96.59 60.64 -16.96
C ARG A 194 96.22 59.47 -16.08
N GLY A 195 96.88 59.30 -14.93
CA GLY A 195 96.56 58.20 -13.99
C GLY A 195 95.19 58.35 -13.36
N PHE A 196 94.81 59.61 -13.03
CA PHE A 196 93.46 59.88 -12.47
C PHE A 196 92.32 59.72 -13.50
N ALA A 197 92.60 60.05 -14.78
CA ALA A 197 91.61 59.84 -15.85
C ALA A 197 91.26 58.37 -16.03
N VAL A 198 92.25 57.46 -16.02
CA VAL A 198 92.02 56.02 -16.11
C VAL A 198 91.14 55.52 -14.94
N VAL A 199 91.45 55.99 -13.71
CA VAL A 199 90.64 55.62 -12.52
C VAL A 199 89.22 56.16 -12.63
N ALA A 200 89.08 57.40 -13.08
CA ALA A 200 87.74 58.00 -13.26
C ALA A 200 86.89 57.29 -14.33
N ASP A 201 87.50 56.92 -15.47
CA ASP A 201 86.81 56.09 -16.48
C ASP A 201 86.42 54.70 -15.96
N GLU A 202 87.28 54.05 -15.17
CA GLU A 202 86.94 52.75 -14.55
C GLU A 202 85.82 52.88 -13.53
N VAL A 203 85.82 53.91 -12.68
CA VAL A 203 84.71 54.18 -11.71
C VAL A 203 83.43 54.49 -12.48
N ARG A 204 83.50 55.21 -13.59
CA ARG A 204 82.38 55.52 -14.44
C ARG A 204 81.81 54.28 -15.08
N SER A 205 82.63 53.34 -15.60
CA SER A 205 82.27 52.05 -16.16
C SER A 205 81.60 51.18 -15.11
N LEU A 206 82.12 51.16 -13.86
CA LEU A 206 81.54 50.41 -12.76
C LEU A 206 80.18 50.97 -12.34
N ALA A 207 80.05 52.32 -12.29
CA ALA A 207 78.74 52.96 -11.99
C ALA A 207 77.68 52.64 -13.07
N GLN A 208 78.07 52.63 -14.35
CA GLN A 208 77.17 52.26 -15.45
C GLN A 208 76.73 50.74 -15.31
N LYS A 209 77.70 49.85 -15.07
CA LYS A 209 77.36 48.40 -14.83
C LYS A 209 76.44 48.27 -13.65
N THR A 210 76.59 49.04 -12.56
CA THR A 210 75.72 49.03 -11.41
C THR A 210 74.33 49.51 -11.78
N GLN A 211 74.15 50.55 -12.59
CA GLN A 211 72.85 51.00 -13.07
C GLN A 211 72.16 49.91 -13.92
N ASP A 212 72.91 49.28 -14.83
CA ASP A 212 72.37 48.25 -15.70
C ASP A 212 71.86 47.01 -14.85
N SER A 213 72.71 46.60 -13.89
CA SER A 213 72.31 45.49 -12.95
C SER A 213 71.13 45.85 -12.08
N THR A 214 71.07 47.11 -11.56
CA THR A 214 69.91 47.52 -10.76
C THR A 214 68.64 47.55 -11.59
N LYS A 215 68.66 47.90 -12.85
CA LYS A 215 67.55 47.86 -13.76
C LYS A 215 67.07 46.45 -14.01
N GLU A 216 67.98 45.50 -14.25
CA GLU A 216 67.60 44.07 -14.38
C GLU A 216 66.94 43.53 -13.12
N ILE A 217 67.40 43.88 -11.90
CA ILE A 217 66.76 43.49 -10.63
C ILE A 217 65.41 44.17 -10.47
N GLU A 218 65.25 45.46 -10.86
CA GLU A 218 63.96 46.19 -10.85
C GLU A 218 62.93 45.46 -11.67
N ASP A 219 63.28 45.00 -12.90
CA ASP A 219 62.37 44.25 -13.78
C ASP A 219 61.97 42.91 -13.15
N LEU A 220 62.88 42.18 -12.46
CA LEU A 220 62.62 40.96 -11.72
C LEU A 220 61.67 41.18 -10.53
N ILE A 221 61.89 42.33 -9.80
CA ILE A 221 61.00 42.67 -8.65
C ILE A 221 59.62 43.03 -9.13
N LEU A 222 59.46 43.83 -10.23
CA LEU A 222 58.14 44.09 -10.82
C LEU A 222 57.41 42.79 -11.23
N THR A 223 58.12 41.83 -11.84
CA THR A 223 57.57 40.52 -12.20
C THR A 223 57.11 39.74 -10.96
N LEU A 224 57.90 39.78 -9.87
CA LEU A 224 57.60 39.13 -8.61
C LEU A 224 56.39 39.77 -7.92
N GLN A 225 56.27 41.10 -7.93
CA GLN A 225 55.10 41.81 -7.39
C GLN A 225 53.81 41.46 -8.18
N GLN A 226 53.89 41.48 -9.53
CA GLN A 226 52.75 41.08 -10.38
C GLN A 226 52.33 39.59 -10.14
N GLY A 227 53.30 38.67 -9.97
CA GLY A 227 53.06 37.29 -9.65
C GLY A 227 52.38 37.14 -8.30
N SER A 228 52.81 37.95 -7.31
CA SER A 228 52.20 37.95 -5.96
C SER A 228 50.75 38.45 -6.00
N ASP A 229 50.47 39.51 -6.75
CA ASP A 229 49.08 40.00 -6.92
C ASP A 229 48.18 38.98 -7.61
N ASN A 230 48.66 38.31 -8.64
CA ASN A 230 47.92 37.25 -9.31
C ASN A 230 47.64 36.08 -8.36
N ALA A 231 48.59 35.72 -7.51
CA ALA A 231 48.43 34.65 -6.52
C ALA A 231 47.40 35.03 -5.44
N VAL A 232 47.42 36.28 -4.92
CA VAL A 232 46.39 36.77 -3.96
C VAL A 232 44.98 36.71 -4.57
N ASN A 233 44.83 37.16 -5.82
CA ASN A 233 43.56 37.11 -6.54
C ASN A 233 43.05 35.67 -6.71
N SER A 234 43.97 34.74 -7.06
CA SER A 234 43.62 33.30 -7.17
C SER A 234 43.18 32.71 -5.83
N MET A 235 43.84 33.07 -4.72
CA MET A 235 43.46 32.65 -3.38
C MET A 235 42.09 33.19 -2.99
N ALA A 236 41.74 34.42 -3.35
CA ALA A 236 40.42 35.01 -3.10
C ALA A 236 39.29 34.25 -3.86
N LEU A 237 39.56 33.84 -5.11
CA LEU A 237 38.63 33.01 -5.88
C LEU A 237 38.44 31.60 -5.25
N ASN A 238 39.54 31.01 -4.78
CA ASN A 238 39.53 29.73 -4.08
C ASN A 238 38.71 29.84 -2.79
N GLN A 239 38.84 30.90 -2.01
CA GLN A 239 38.07 31.17 -0.81
C GLN A 239 36.56 31.20 -1.10
N LYS A 240 36.17 31.92 -2.15
CA LYS A 240 34.77 31.97 -2.58
C LYS A 240 34.22 30.59 -3.01
N SER A 241 35.06 29.79 -3.67
CA SER A 241 34.70 28.44 -4.08
C SER A 241 34.46 27.52 -2.85
N ILE A 242 35.29 27.67 -1.82
CA ILE A 242 35.15 26.95 -0.54
C ILE A 242 33.83 27.30 0.15
N GLU A 243 33.45 28.57 0.21
CA GLU A 243 32.16 28.97 0.80
C GLU A 243 30.99 28.31 0.06
N GLY A 244 31.05 28.23 -1.26
CA GLY A 244 30.06 27.52 -2.08
C GLY A 244 30.04 26.02 -1.82
N LEU A 245 31.19 25.37 -1.56
CA LEU A 245 31.28 23.97 -1.21
C LEU A 245 30.67 23.66 0.17
N VAL A 246 30.92 24.52 1.17
CA VAL A 246 30.31 24.39 2.50
C VAL A 246 28.78 24.47 2.40
N SER A 247 28.25 25.44 1.65
CA SER A 247 26.79 25.54 1.44
C SER A 247 26.21 24.28 0.85
N LYS A 248 26.84 23.72 -0.21
CA LYS A 248 26.40 22.46 -0.83
C LYS A 248 26.47 21.28 0.13
N ALA A 249 27.47 21.22 0.99
CA ALA A 249 27.58 20.15 1.99
C ALA A 249 26.46 20.24 3.05
N VAL A 250 26.05 21.44 3.46
CA VAL A 250 24.90 21.66 4.34
C VAL A 250 23.62 21.19 3.66
N ASP A 251 23.40 21.52 2.39
CA ASP A 251 22.24 21.05 1.63
C ASP A 251 22.20 19.52 1.53
N ALA A 252 23.35 18.89 1.27
CA ALA A 252 23.47 17.42 1.25
C ALA A 252 23.12 16.80 2.62
N THR A 253 23.59 17.40 3.72
CA THR A 253 23.24 16.93 5.08
C THR A 253 21.75 17.03 5.35
N ASN A 254 21.10 18.11 4.95
CA ASN A 254 19.65 18.28 5.09
C ASN A 254 18.88 17.24 4.26
N SER A 255 19.30 16.99 3.02
CA SER A 255 18.69 15.96 2.16
C SER A 255 18.81 14.56 2.76
N LEU A 256 19.96 14.20 3.33
CA LEU A 256 20.16 12.92 4.02
C LEU A 256 19.26 12.80 5.25
N LYS A 257 19.05 13.88 6.00
CA LYS A 257 18.12 13.92 7.13
C LYS A 257 16.67 13.69 6.70
N GLU A 258 16.24 14.29 5.59
CA GLU A 258 14.91 14.04 5.03
C GLU A 258 14.73 12.60 4.56
N ILE A 259 15.77 12.00 3.96
CA ILE A 259 15.77 10.57 3.59
C ILE A 259 15.59 9.71 4.84
N THR A 260 16.35 9.93 5.92
CA THR A 260 16.22 9.20 7.19
C THR A 260 14.80 9.29 7.76
N ASN A 261 14.18 10.47 7.77
CA ASN A 261 12.81 10.65 8.21
C ASN A 261 11.81 9.86 7.36
N SER A 262 11.99 9.88 6.04
CA SER A 262 11.14 9.15 5.09
C SER A 262 11.27 7.64 5.29
N VAL A 263 12.48 7.14 5.46
CA VAL A 263 12.77 5.71 5.73
C VAL A 263 12.17 5.25 7.04
N SER A 264 12.23 6.08 8.09
CA SER A 264 11.57 5.80 9.37
C SER A 264 10.05 5.64 9.21
N SER A 265 9.41 6.54 8.45
CA SER A 265 7.98 6.45 8.14
C SER A 265 7.63 5.19 7.33
N ILE A 266 8.49 4.77 6.39
CA ILE A 266 8.31 3.52 5.63
C ILE A 266 8.38 2.31 6.57
N THR A 267 9.31 2.29 7.54
CA THR A 267 9.43 1.21 8.52
C THR A 267 8.17 1.09 9.39
N GLU A 268 7.64 2.22 9.84
CA GLU A 268 6.40 2.26 10.62
C GLU A 268 5.20 1.76 9.80
N MET A 269 5.05 2.22 8.55
CA MET A 269 3.99 1.74 7.67
C MET A 269 4.08 0.25 7.39
N ASN A 270 5.27 -0.31 7.17
CA ASN A 270 5.45 -1.73 6.95
C ASN A 270 5.08 -2.56 8.19
N THR A 271 5.34 -2.05 9.40
CA THR A 271 4.90 -2.69 10.64
C THR A 271 3.37 -2.73 10.73
N LEU A 272 2.69 -1.64 10.36
CA LEU A 272 1.22 -1.60 10.31
C LEU A 272 0.67 -2.56 9.26
N ILE A 273 1.29 -2.65 8.07
CA ILE A 273 0.89 -3.59 7.00
C ILE A 273 1.04 -5.04 7.48
N ALA A 274 2.15 -5.39 8.12
CA ALA A 274 2.36 -6.74 8.67
C ALA A 274 1.29 -7.10 9.72
N THR A 275 0.99 -6.18 10.65
CA THR A 275 -0.08 -6.36 11.64
C THR A 275 -1.46 -6.52 10.99
N ALA A 276 -1.76 -5.72 9.96
CA ALA A 276 -3.02 -5.83 9.21
C ALA A 276 -3.11 -7.17 8.47
N ALA A 277 -2.01 -7.67 7.91
CA ALA A 277 -1.96 -8.98 7.26
C ALA A 277 -2.21 -10.13 8.28
N GLU A 278 -1.65 -10.05 9.49
CA GLU A 278 -1.95 -11.01 10.56
C GLU A 278 -3.44 -11.00 10.92
N GLN A 279 -4.04 -9.82 11.09
CA GLN A 279 -5.48 -9.70 11.36
C GLN A 279 -6.31 -10.26 10.20
N GLN A 280 -5.94 -10.00 8.95
CA GLN A 280 -6.60 -10.57 7.78
C GLN A 280 -6.49 -12.10 7.75
N SER A 281 -5.36 -12.68 8.15
CA SER A 281 -5.18 -14.14 8.25
C SER A 281 -6.18 -14.76 9.24
N HIS A 282 -6.40 -14.12 10.39
CA HIS A 282 -7.43 -14.57 11.34
C HIS A 282 -8.84 -14.53 10.74
N VAL A 283 -9.20 -13.44 10.06
CA VAL A 283 -10.51 -13.30 9.40
C VAL A 283 -10.71 -14.37 8.32
N VAL A 284 -9.69 -14.62 7.50
CA VAL A 284 -9.72 -15.64 6.45
C VAL A 284 -9.95 -17.05 7.05
N ASN A 285 -9.32 -17.37 8.18
CA ASN A 285 -9.55 -18.63 8.87
C ASN A 285 -10.99 -18.74 9.42
N GLU A 286 -11.56 -17.66 9.92
CA GLU A 286 -12.95 -17.62 10.37
C GLU A 286 -13.93 -17.81 9.19
N ILE A 287 -13.68 -17.13 8.05
CA ILE A 287 -14.47 -17.32 6.83
C ILE A 287 -14.39 -18.77 6.36
N ASN A 288 -13.22 -19.41 6.38
CA ASN A 288 -13.05 -20.81 6.01
C ASN A 288 -13.88 -21.75 6.90
N SER A 289 -13.91 -21.50 8.20
CA SER A 289 -14.78 -22.25 9.14
C SER A 289 -16.26 -22.06 8.82
N ASN A 290 -16.68 -20.84 8.51
CA ASN A 290 -18.07 -20.54 8.15
C ASN A 290 -18.48 -21.21 6.85
N VAL A 291 -17.60 -21.28 5.85
CA VAL A 291 -17.82 -22.00 4.59
C VAL A 291 -18.04 -23.49 4.84
N HIS A 292 -17.23 -24.09 5.72
CA HIS A 292 -17.41 -25.50 6.11
C HIS A 292 -18.75 -25.73 6.80
N ASN A 293 -19.17 -24.83 7.68
CA ASN A 293 -20.50 -24.89 8.32
C ASN A 293 -21.62 -24.77 7.29
N ILE A 294 -21.50 -23.88 6.29
CA ILE A 294 -22.48 -23.75 5.20
C ILE A 294 -22.60 -25.06 4.42
N GLN A 295 -21.49 -25.74 4.13
CA GLN A 295 -21.50 -27.03 3.45
C GLN A 295 -22.28 -28.06 4.27
N GLN A 296 -22.01 -28.17 5.56
CA GLN A 296 -22.72 -29.12 6.45
C GLN A 296 -24.20 -28.81 6.56
N VAL A 297 -24.59 -27.54 6.71
CA VAL A 297 -26.01 -27.14 6.76
C VAL A 297 -26.70 -27.44 5.43
N SER A 298 -26.02 -27.23 4.30
CA SER A 298 -26.54 -27.56 2.97
C SER A 298 -26.80 -29.06 2.82
N GLU A 299 -25.89 -29.91 3.30
CA GLU A 299 -26.06 -31.37 3.29
C GLU A 299 -27.26 -31.83 4.14
N ASN A 300 -27.37 -31.31 5.37
CA ASN A 300 -28.50 -31.60 6.26
C ASN A 300 -29.83 -31.13 5.67
N THR A 301 -29.84 -29.96 4.99
CA THR A 301 -31.06 -29.43 4.36
C THR A 301 -31.45 -30.23 3.14
N ALA A 302 -30.49 -30.75 2.37
CA ALA A 302 -30.77 -31.65 1.24
C ALA A 302 -31.43 -32.97 1.73
N GLU A 303 -30.86 -33.58 2.77
CA GLU A 303 -31.43 -34.80 3.39
C GLU A 303 -32.84 -34.56 3.94
N GLY A 304 -33.04 -33.46 4.68
CA GLY A 304 -34.36 -33.08 5.19
C GLY A 304 -35.37 -32.83 4.06
N SER A 305 -34.96 -32.20 2.98
CA SER A 305 -35.82 -31.96 1.80
C SER A 305 -36.23 -33.24 1.09
N GLU A 306 -35.33 -34.22 0.99
CA GLU A 306 -35.64 -35.55 0.44
C GLU A 306 -36.65 -36.28 1.31
N GLN A 307 -36.50 -36.27 2.65
CA GLN A 307 -37.47 -36.87 3.58
C GLN A 307 -38.83 -36.21 3.47
N VAL A 308 -38.91 -34.88 3.34
CA VAL A 308 -40.17 -34.14 3.13
C VAL A 308 -40.82 -34.54 1.82
N SER A 309 -40.04 -34.68 0.74
CA SER A 309 -40.56 -35.14 -0.56
C SER A 309 -41.16 -36.51 -0.48
N GLN A 310 -40.47 -37.45 0.18
CA GLN A 310 -40.96 -38.83 0.38
C GLN A 310 -42.23 -38.85 1.24
N ALA A 311 -42.27 -38.14 2.37
CA ALA A 311 -43.45 -38.03 3.23
C ALA A 311 -44.65 -37.44 2.48
N SER A 312 -44.42 -36.43 1.64
CA SER A 312 -45.46 -35.84 0.79
C SER A 312 -46.03 -36.84 -0.21
N GLN A 313 -45.18 -37.67 -0.84
CA GLN A 313 -45.68 -38.75 -1.72
C GLN A 313 -46.53 -39.77 -0.97
N GLU A 314 -46.15 -40.16 0.26
CA GLU A 314 -46.95 -41.05 1.11
C GLU A 314 -48.30 -40.44 1.47
N ILE A 315 -48.33 -39.12 1.80
CA ILE A 315 -49.58 -38.41 2.10
C ILE A 315 -50.48 -38.33 0.87
N ALA A 316 -49.93 -38.06 -0.33
CA ALA A 316 -50.72 -38.08 -1.57
C ALA A 316 -51.35 -39.46 -1.84
N GLN A 317 -50.59 -40.56 -1.68
CA GLN A 317 -51.10 -41.92 -1.80
C GLN A 317 -52.19 -42.26 -0.76
N LEU A 318 -51.99 -41.82 0.49
CA LEU A 318 -52.98 -42.04 1.53
C LEU A 318 -54.28 -41.25 1.25
N SER A 319 -54.19 -40.04 0.75
CA SER A 319 -55.32 -39.18 0.36
C SER A 319 -56.10 -39.79 -0.80
N GLU A 320 -55.40 -40.34 -1.80
CA GLU A 320 -56.04 -41.08 -2.91
C GLU A 320 -56.76 -42.30 -2.42
N LYS A 321 -56.18 -43.10 -1.50
CA LYS A 321 -56.81 -44.25 -0.86
C LYS A 321 -58.04 -43.86 -0.08
N LEU A 322 -57.99 -42.76 0.71
CA LEU A 322 -59.16 -42.23 1.43
C LEU A 322 -60.28 -41.84 0.47
N THR A 323 -59.93 -41.10 -0.61
CA THR A 323 -60.90 -40.74 -1.65
C THR A 323 -61.53 -41.98 -2.29
N SER A 324 -60.77 -43.01 -2.58
CA SER A 324 -61.25 -44.29 -3.13
C SER A 324 -62.23 -45.04 -2.16
N MET A 325 -61.94 -45.03 -0.85
CA MET A 325 -62.79 -45.61 0.16
C MET A 325 -64.12 -44.86 0.32
N VAL A 326 -64.12 -43.54 0.31
CA VAL A 326 -65.37 -42.78 0.45
C VAL A 326 -66.20 -42.70 -0.85
N ARG A 327 -65.59 -42.84 -2.02
CA ARG A 327 -66.29 -42.95 -3.31
C ARG A 327 -67.14 -44.17 -3.44
N GLN A 328 -66.95 -45.19 -2.57
CA GLN A 328 -67.86 -46.37 -2.47
C GLN A 328 -69.26 -45.93 -2.00
N PHE A 329 -69.36 -44.79 -1.28
CA PHE A 329 -70.65 -44.28 -0.82
C PHE A 329 -71.22 -43.29 -1.85
N LYS A 330 -72.49 -43.58 -2.26
CA LYS A 330 -73.22 -42.64 -3.13
C LYS A 330 -73.80 -41.52 -2.31
N VAL A 331 -73.38 -40.28 -2.54
CA VAL A 331 -73.82 -39.11 -1.74
C VAL A 331 -74.56 -38.07 -2.58
N SER A 332 -74.64 -38.24 -3.90
CA SER A 332 -75.40 -37.40 -4.85
C SER A 332 -76.08 -38.26 -5.91
#